data_23502ca480bac221261982ce5a6c43fd
#
_entry.id   23502ca480bac221261982ce5a6c43fd
#
_cell.length_a   1.000
_cell.length_b   1.000
_cell.length_c   1.000
_cell.angle_alpha   90.00
_cell.angle_beta   90.00
_cell.angle_gamma   90.00
#
_symmetry.space_group_name_H-M   'P 1'
#
loop_
_entity.id
_entity.type
_entity.pdbx_description
1 polymer ?
#
loop_
_entity_poly.entity_id
_entity_poly.type
_entity_poly.pdbx_seq_one_letter_code
_entity_poly.pdbx_strand_id
1 'polypeptide(L)'
;MNPERGREVRSGSCPMIQIEGVTKRFADAVAIDGVSTRFEGGLTHVLLGSSGSGKSTLLRLILGLVSPDSGSVRVDGLLVEPSSQRTLLGRIGYVVQEGGLFPHLTARRNVTLAAEARRWERERIDARVAELSTLVGFDEAVLALHPDQLSGGQRQRVGLMRALMLDPPLLLLDEPLGSLDPLVRSDLQHQLKDIFTPLAKTVVIVTHDIGEAAFFGHTITLMTKGRIVQRGTFADLSRRPASDFVTAFLNAQKPPPDMRELLS
;
A
#
# COMPACT_ATOMS: atom_id res chain seq x y z
N MET A 1 3.04 31.51 -13.25
CA MET A 1 4.33 30.79 -13.30
C MET A 1 4.04 29.36 -12.86
N ASN A 2 3.95 28.45 -13.80
CA ASN A 2 3.38 27.11 -13.65
C ASN A 2 4.51 26.12 -13.23
N PRO A 3 4.43 25.41 -12.09
CA PRO A 3 5.39 24.38 -11.74
C PRO A 3 4.89 22.97 -12.06
N GLU A 4 4.43 22.74 -13.29
CA GLU A 4 4.29 21.39 -13.84
C GLU A 4 5.56 20.98 -14.59
N ARG A 5 6.63 20.68 -13.86
CA ARG A 5 7.71 19.86 -14.42
C ARG A 5 7.42 18.42 -14.09
N GLY A 6 6.84 17.72 -15.07
CA GLY A 6 6.76 16.26 -15.07
C GLY A 6 8.13 15.67 -14.73
N ARG A 7 8.22 14.91 -13.63
CA ARG A 7 9.36 14.05 -13.38
C ARG A 7 9.34 12.96 -14.46
N GLU A 8 10.18 13.12 -15.47
CA GLU A 8 10.51 12.06 -16.42
C GLU A 8 10.95 10.83 -15.60
N VAL A 9 10.23 9.74 -15.78
CA VAL A 9 10.60 8.42 -15.28
C VAL A 9 11.94 8.09 -15.93
N ARG A 10 13.03 8.17 -15.16
CA ARG A 10 14.36 7.77 -15.63
C ARG A 10 14.29 6.29 -16.01
N SER A 11 14.33 6.01 -17.30
CA SER A 11 14.46 4.67 -17.85
C SER A 11 15.86 4.14 -17.46
N GLY A 12 15.93 3.31 -16.40
CA GLY A 12 17.17 2.71 -15.94
C GLY A 12 17.25 2.36 -14.45
N SER A 13 16.24 2.68 -13.65
CA SER A 13 16.19 2.23 -12.24
C SER A 13 15.80 0.75 -12.17
N CYS A 14 16.58 -0.03 -11.44
CA CYS A 14 16.21 -1.41 -11.11
C CYS A 14 14.82 -1.43 -10.46
N PRO A 15 13.86 -2.25 -10.91
CA PRO A 15 12.53 -2.30 -10.32
C PRO A 15 12.62 -2.74 -8.86
N MET A 16 11.89 -2.04 -7.96
CA MET A 16 11.79 -2.42 -6.55
C MET A 16 11.07 -3.76 -6.38
N ILE A 17 10.04 -4.04 -7.19
CA ILE A 17 9.36 -5.31 -7.21
C ILE A 17 9.27 -5.81 -8.64
N GLN A 18 9.60 -7.08 -8.86
CA GLN A 18 9.50 -7.75 -10.14
C GLN A 18 8.73 -9.06 -9.97
N ILE A 19 7.68 -9.24 -10.77
CA ILE A 19 6.77 -10.40 -10.76
C ILE A 19 6.78 -10.98 -12.17
N GLU A 20 7.11 -12.26 -12.32
CA GLU A 20 7.27 -12.91 -13.60
C GLU A 20 6.45 -14.20 -13.66
N GLY A 21 5.41 -14.21 -14.49
CA GLY A 21 4.57 -15.37 -14.79
C GLY A 21 3.94 -16.04 -13.57
N VAL A 22 3.64 -15.25 -12.53
CA VAL A 22 3.18 -15.79 -11.25
C VAL A 22 1.76 -16.32 -11.34
N THR A 23 1.59 -17.59 -10.94
CA THR A 23 0.29 -18.21 -10.73
C THR A 23 0.17 -18.67 -9.29
N LYS A 24 -1.02 -18.48 -8.68
CA LYS A 24 -1.35 -18.97 -7.34
C LYS A 24 -2.77 -19.49 -7.29
N ARG A 25 -2.91 -20.71 -6.78
CA ARG A 25 -4.21 -21.38 -6.58
C ARG A 25 -4.43 -21.65 -5.10
N PHE A 26 -5.67 -21.62 -4.67
CA PHE A 26 -6.11 -22.09 -3.36
C PHE A 26 -7.27 -23.06 -3.58
N ALA A 27 -7.05 -24.33 -3.25
CA ALA A 27 -7.96 -25.40 -3.62
C ALA A 27 -8.32 -25.32 -5.12
N ASP A 28 -9.60 -25.15 -5.45
CA ASP A 28 -10.08 -25.10 -6.85
C ASP A 28 -10.08 -23.69 -7.45
N ALA A 29 -9.75 -22.64 -6.66
CA ALA A 29 -9.81 -21.26 -7.10
C ALA A 29 -8.43 -20.74 -7.54
N VAL A 30 -8.37 -20.15 -8.74
CA VAL A 30 -7.18 -19.44 -9.23
C VAL A 30 -7.23 -18.00 -8.70
N ALA A 31 -6.37 -17.70 -7.73
CA ALA A 31 -6.30 -16.37 -7.14
C ALA A 31 -5.40 -15.41 -7.93
N ILE A 32 -4.33 -15.91 -8.54
CA ILE A 32 -3.42 -15.19 -9.46
C ILE A 32 -3.17 -16.10 -10.67
N ASP A 33 -3.24 -15.55 -11.86
CA ASP A 33 -3.21 -16.31 -13.11
C ASP A 33 -2.22 -15.68 -14.11
N GLY A 34 -0.97 -16.19 -14.11
CA GLY A 34 0.08 -15.82 -15.04
C GLY A 34 0.50 -14.34 -14.98
N VAL A 35 0.44 -13.72 -13.80
CA VAL A 35 0.71 -12.27 -13.64
C VAL A 35 2.19 -11.98 -13.83
N SER A 36 2.48 -11.02 -14.72
CA SER A 36 3.80 -10.38 -14.87
C SER A 36 3.66 -8.88 -14.75
N THR A 37 4.42 -8.27 -13.85
CA THR A 37 4.45 -6.81 -13.65
C THR A 37 5.71 -6.40 -12.90
N ARG A 38 6.02 -5.09 -12.91
CA ARG A 38 7.12 -4.51 -12.16
C ARG A 38 6.67 -3.21 -11.51
N PHE A 39 7.25 -2.88 -10.35
CA PHE A 39 7.02 -1.62 -9.66
C PHE A 39 8.35 -0.91 -9.49
N GLU A 40 8.46 0.26 -10.06
CA GLU A 40 9.68 1.08 -10.06
C GLU A 40 9.94 1.67 -8.68
N GLY A 41 11.22 1.83 -8.31
CA GLY A 41 11.61 2.41 -7.03
C GLY A 41 11.22 3.89 -6.89
N GLY A 42 10.87 4.32 -5.67
CA GLY A 42 10.59 5.71 -5.33
C GLY A 42 9.26 6.26 -5.85
N LEU A 43 8.36 5.41 -6.33
CA LEU A 43 7.03 5.78 -6.82
C LEU A 43 5.92 5.14 -5.99
N THR A 44 4.74 5.74 -6.03
CA THR A 44 3.52 5.14 -5.49
C THR A 44 2.78 4.40 -6.60
N HIS A 45 2.58 3.11 -6.40
CA HIS A 45 1.84 2.21 -7.28
C HIS A 45 0.52 1.81 -6.61
N VAL A 46 -0.55 1.76 -7.37
CA VAL A 46 -1.85 1.33 -6.85
C VAL A 46 -2.28 0.03 -7.54
N LEU A 47 -2.62 -0.97 -6.75
CA LEU A 47 -3.33 -2.17 -7.18
C LEU A 47 -4.82 -1.92 -6.99
N LEU A 48 -5.54 -1.72 -8.09
CA LEU A 48 -6.97 -1.41 -8.13
C LEU A 48 -7.77 -2.63 -8.59
N GLY A 49 -8.98 -2.79 -8.09
CA GLY A 49 -9.89 -3.84 -8.55
C GLY A 49 -10.96 -4.20 -7.52
N SER A 50 -12.00 -4.92 -7.94
CA SER A 50 -13.07 -5.38 -7.06
C SER A 50 -12.57 -6.35 -5.98
N SER A 51 -13.39 -6.60 -4.96
CA SER A 51 -13.11 -7.67 -3.99
C SER A 51 -12.94 -9.01 -4.70
N GLY A 52 -11.99 -9.83 -4.26
CA GLY A 52 -11.68 -11.12 -4.89
C GLY A 52 -10.89 -11.04 -6.20
N SER A 53 -10.44 -9.87 -6.66
CA SER A 53 -9.63 -9.75 -7.87
C SER A 53 -8.19 -10.25 -7.77
N GLY A 54 -7.71 -10.62 -6.57
CA GLY A 54 -6.37 -11.16 -6.33
C GLY A 54 -5.37 -10.18 -5.70
N LYS A 55 -5.73 -8.93 -5.44
CA LYS A 55 -4.82 -7.87 -4.93
C LYS A 55 -4.12 -8.25 -3.63
N SER A 56 -4.85 -8.64 -2.60
CA SER A 56 -4.27 -9.04 -1.31
C SER A 56 -3.46 -10.34 -1.43
N THR A 57 -3.81 -11.24 -2.36
CA THR A 57 -2.98 -12.41 -2.67
C THR A 57 -1.66 -12.00 -3.27
N LEU A 58 -1.65 -11.02 -4.19
CA LEU A 58 -0.44 -10.49 -4.78
C LEU A 58 0.46 -9.82 -3.73
N LEU A 59 -0.12 -9.06 -2.78
CA LEU A 59 0.62 -8.52 -1.64
C LEU A 59 1.24 -9.63 -0.78
N ARG A 60 0.49 -10.69 -0.47
CA ARG A 60 0.99 -11.84 0.32
C ARG A 60 2.13 -12.57 -0.38
N LEU A 61 2.10 -12.66 -1.71
CA LEU A 61 3.20 -13.19 -2.51
C LEU A 61 4.45 -12.31 -2.42
N ILE A 62 4.30 -10.97 -2.51
CA ILE A 62 5.40 -10.01 -2.37
C ILE A 62 6.01 -10.08 -0.95
N LEU A 63 5.17 -10.27 0.08
CA LEU A 63 5.60 -10.43 1.47
C LEU A 63 6.25 -11.79 1.76
N GLY A 64 6.16 -12.76 0.84
CA GLY A 64 6.58 -14.14 1.09
C GLY A 64 5.72 -14.89 2.11
N LEU A 65 4.50 -14.41 2.38
CA LEU A 65 3.54 -15.08 3.27
C LEU A 65 2.87 -16.28 2.60
N VAL A 66 2.86 -16.31 1.27
CA VAL A 66 2.47 -17.46 0.46
C VAL A 66 3.48 -17.61 -0.68
N SER A 67 3.76 -18.84 -1.09
CA SER A 67 4.63 -19.12 -2.23
C SER A 67 3.80 -19.22 -3.52
N PRO A 68 4.31 -18.76 -4.67
CA PRO A 68 3.68 -18.98 -5.95
C PRO A 68 3.72 -20.47 -6.32
N ASP A 69 2.74 -20.93 -7.09
CA ASP A 69 2.73 -22.29 -7.65
C ASP A 69 3.57 -22.36 -8.94
N SER A 70 3.69 -21.23 -9.66
CA SER A 70 4.64 -21.05 -10.76
C SER A 70 5.05 -19.58 -10.89
N GLY A 71 6.14 -19.32 -11.61
CA GLY A 71 6.72 -17.99 -11.76
C GLY A 71 7.61 -17.58 -10.58
N SER A 72 7.98 -16.31 -10.53
CA SER A 72 8.86 -15.79 -9.48
C SER A 72 8.49 -14.37 -9.05
N VAL A 73 8.81 -14.04 -7.80
CA VAL A 73 8.70 -12.69 -7.24
C VAL A 73 10.06 -12.27 -6.72
N ARG A 74 10.50 -11.07 -7.07
CA ARG A 74 11.72 -10.45 -6.52
C ARG A 74 11.37 -9.11 -5.88
N VAL A 75 12.02 -8.81 -4.75
CA VAL A 75 11.92 -7.52 -4.07
C VAL A 75 13.33 -7.01 -3.85
N ASP A 76 13.63 -5.83 -4.37
CA ASP A 76 14.96 -5.21 -4.33
C ASP A 76 16.06 -6.18 -4.79
N GLY A 77 15.79 -6.87 -5.90
CA GLY A 77 16.65 -7.89 -6.49
C GLY A 77 16.66 -9.27 -5.79
N LEU A 78 16.15 -9.37 -4.55
CA LEU A 78 16.10 -10.61 -3.80
C LEU A 78 14.91 -11.46 -4.23
N LEU A 79 15.14 -12.74 -4.53
CA LEU A 79 14.06 -13.71 -4.76
C LEU A 79 13.27 -13.91 -3.48
N VAL A 80 11.94 -13.85 -3.58
CA VAL A 80 11.03 -14.09 -2.44
C VAL A 80 10.86 -15.59 -2.26
N GLU A 81 11.52 -16.12 -1.24
CA GLU A 81 11.51 -17.53 -0.87
C GLU A 81 11.72 -17.69 0.66
N PRO A 82 11.46 -18.85 1.26
CA PRO A 82 11.62 -19.04 2.70
C PRO A 82 13.00 -18.66 3.24
N SER A 83 14.06 -18.90 2.48
CA SER A 83 15.45 -18.58 2.87
C SER A 83 15.72 -17.07 2.95
N SER A 84 15.06 -16.25 2.14
CA SER A 84 15.21 -14.79 2.08
C SER A 84 14.24 -14.03 2.99
N GLN A 85 13.24 -14.71 3.56
CA GLN A 85 12.12 -14.08 4.28
C GLN A 85 12.58 -13.15 5.42
N ARG A 86 13.55 -13.58 6.24
CA ARG A 86 14.07 -12.76 7.35
C ARG A 86 14.67 -11.44 6.86
N THR A 87 15.37 -11.46 5.74
CA THR A 87 15.98 -10.26 5.12
C THR A 87 14.89 -9.35 4.55
N LEU A 88 13.91 -9.92 3.86
CA LEU A 88 12.79 -9.19 3.27
C LEU A 88 11.92 -8.48 4.31
N LEU A 89 11.62 -9.13 5.45
CA LEU A 89 10.85 -8.54 6.55
C LEU A 89 11.52 -7.29 7.16
N GLY A 90 12.80 -7.06 6.91
CA GLY A 90 13.48 -5.82 7.30
C GLY A 90 13.41 -4.72 6.27
N ARG A 91 13.05 -5.05 5.03
CA ARG A 91 12.99 -4.12 3.89
C ARG A 91 11.57 -3.74 3.49
N ILE A 92 10.58 -4.36 4.09
CA ILE A 92 9.16 -4.14 3.77
C ILE A 92 8.43 -3.70 5.03
N GLY A 93 7.85 -2.51 4.99
CA GLY A 93 6.83 -2.08 5.95
C GLY A 93 5.46 -2.49 5.44
N TYR A 94 4.65 -3.13 6.28
CA TYR A 94 3.33 -3.60 5.91
C TYR A 94 2.26 -3.04 6.83
N VAL A 95 1.29 -2.36 6.24
CA VAL A 95 0.07 -1.90 6.92
C VAL A 95 -1.08 -2.78 6.46
N VAL A 96 -1.58 -3.60 7.36
CA VAL A 96 -2.75 -4.45 7.12
C VAL A 96 -4.02 -3.63 7.23
N GLN A 97 -5.09 -4.12 6.61
CA GLN A 97 -6.43 -3.57 6.73
C GLN A 97 -6.78 -3.33 8.21
N GLU A 98 -7.44 -2.21 8.52
CA GLU A 98 -7.79 -1.79 9.89
C GLU A 98 -6.61 -1.62 10.87
N GLY A 99 -5.39 -1.40 10.34
CA GLY A 99 -4.16 -1.21 11.12
C GLY A 99 -3.58 -2.49 11.72
N GLY A 100 -4.37 -3.54 11.96
CA GLY A 100 -3.92 -4.84 12.47
C GLY A 100 -3.07 -4.76 13.73
N LEU A 101 -3.44 -3.89 14.69
CA LEU A 101 -2.71 -3.71 15.93
C LEU A 101 -2.95 -4.86 16.89
N PHE A 102 -1.94 -5.18 17.69
CA PHE A 102 -2.07 -6.13 18.78
C PHE A 102 -2.89 -5.50 19.92
N PRO A 103 -4.08 -6.04 20.25
CA PRO A 103 -5.03 -5.38 21.16
C PRO A 103 -4.52 -5.28 22.61
N HIS A 104 -3.63 -6.17 23.00
CA HIS A 104 -3.05 -6.24 24.35
C HIS A 104 -1.79 -5.39 24.53
N LEU A 105 -1.37 -4.66 23.48
CA LEU A 105 -0.22 -3.76 23.50
C LEU A 105 -0.69 -2.32 23.32
N THR A 106 -0.02 -1.38 24.02
CA THR A 106 -0.23 0.05 23.76
C THR A 106 0.18 0.43 22.34
N ALA A 107 -0.23 1.62 21.88
CA ALA A 107 0.19 2.15 20.58
C ALA A 107 1.72 2.18 20.47
N ARG A 108 2.43 2.67 21.50
CA ARG A 108 3.90 2.67 21.53
C ARG A 108 4.48 1.26 21.37
N ARG A 109 3.99 0.27 22.13
CA ARG A 109 4.48 -1.11 22.04
C ARG A 109 4.19 -1.74 20.69
N ASN A 110 3.04 -1.44 20.07
CA ASN A 110 2.76 -1.86 18.70
C ASN A 110 3.80 -1.32 17.72
N VAL A 111 4.21 -0.06 17.84
CA VAL A 111 5.21 0.58 16.98
C VAL A 111 6.60 -0.02 17.21
N THR A 112 7.02 -0.22 18.46
CA THR A 112 8.41 -0.57 18.82
C THR A 112 8.73 -2.05 18.66
N LEU A 113 7.72 -2.92 18.56
CA LEU A 113 7.85 -4.38 18.60
C LEU A 113 8.95 -4.94 17.65
N ALA A 114 8.99 -4.45 16.40
CA ALA A 114 9.95 -4.92 15.41
C ALA A 114 11.39 -4.47 15.73
N ALA A 115 11.58 -3.28 16.30
CA ALA A 115 12.88 -2.75 16.70
C ALA A 115 13.38 -3.48 17.97
N GLU A 116 12.48 -3.74 18.92
CA GLU A 116 12.79 -4.54 20.14
C GLU A 116 13.21 -5.96 19.76
N ALA A 117 12.48 -6.62 18.85
CA ALA A 117 12.82 -7.95 18.35
C ALA A 117 14.19 -7.99 17.63
N ARG A 118 14.63 -6.86 17.09
CA ARG A 118 15.96 -6.66 16.50
C ARG A 118 17.01 -6.16 17.48
N ARG A 119 16.66 -6.06 18.75
CA ARG A 119 17.54 -5.64 19.85
C ARG A 119 18.15 -4.24 19.60
N TRP A 120 17.34 -3.31 19.08
CA TRP A 120 17.77 -1.92 19.00
C TRP A 120 17.93 -1.35 20.41
N GLU A 121 18.95 -0.49 20.58
CA GLU A 121 19.14 0.28 21.82
C GLU A 121 17.93 1.18 22.09
N ARG A 122 17.62 1.34 23.38
CA ARG A 122 16.42 2.07 23.83
C ARG A 122 16.41 3.52 23.32
N GLU A 123 17.54 4.19 23.40
CA GLU A 123 17.71 5.56 22.94
C GLU A 123 17.39 5.72 21.45
N ARG A 124 17.82 4.75 20.63
CA ARG A 124 17.50 4.70 19.19
C ARG A 124 16.01 4.49 18.96
N ILE A 125 15.37 3.61 19.73
CA ILE A 125 13.93 3.36 19.66
C ILE A 125 13.18 4.65 20.02
N ASP A 126 13.53 5.30 21.12
CA ASP A 126 12.86 6.50 21.61
C ASP A 126 13.00 7.66 20.60
N ALA A 127 14.18 7.88 20.04
CA ALA A 127 14.42 8.88 19.01
C ALA A 127 13.58 8.60 17.75
N ARG A 128 13.52 7.34 17.31
CA ARG A 128 12.72 6.96 16.12
C ARG A 128 11.21 7.09 16.37
N VAL A 129 10.73 6.76 17.57
CA VAL A 129 9.32 6.96 17.93
C VAL A 129 8.98 8.44 17.91
N ALA A 130 9.83 9.32 18.46
CA ALA A 130 9.60 10.77 18.44
C ALA A 130 9.52 11.32 17.00
N GLU A 131 10.44 10.89 16.12
CA GLU A 131 10.42 11.25 14.70
C GLU A 131 9.10 10.82 14.03
N LEU A 132 8.70 9.56 14.23
CA LEU A 132 7.47 9.02 13.64
C LEU A 132 6.21 9.66 14.23
N SER A 133 6.22 10.02 15.52
CA SER A 133 5.11 10.74 16.17
C SER A 133 4.92 12.11 15.56
N THR A 134 6.02 12.84 15.33
CA THR A 134 5.99 14.14 14.63
C THR A 134 5.43 13.98 13.21
N LEU A 135 5.88 12.93 12.49
CA LEU A 135 5.45 12.65 11.12
C LEU A 135 3.92 12.42 11.01
N VAL A 136 3.32 11.72 11.99
CA VAL A 136 1.88 11.41 11.98
C VAL A 136 1.04 12.36 12.84
N GLY A 137 1.64 13.38 13.46
CA GLY A 137 0.95 14.36 14.31
C GLY A 137 0.41 13.76 15.61
N PHE A 138 1.18 12.89 16.28
CA PHE A 138 0.82 12.32 17.58
C PHE A 138 1.62 12.94 18.72
N ASP A 139 0.94 13.13 19.85
CA ASP A 139 1.56 13.39 21.13
C ASP A 139 1.82 12.09 21.92
N GLU A 140 2.50 12.22 23.05
CA GLU A 140 2.85 11.07 23.88
C GLU A 140 1.63 10.42 24.55
N ALA A 141 0.55 11.18 24.79
CA ALA A 141 -0.68 10.67 25.37
C ALA A 141 -1.35 9.63 24.48
N VAL A 142 -1.36 9.84 23.17
CA VAL A 142 -1.90 8.87 22.20
C VAL A 142 -1.09 7.57 22.19
N LEU A 143 0.23 7.66 22.37
CA LEU A 143 1.10 6.48 22.37
C LEU A 143 0.90 5.58 23.60
N ALA A 144 0.34 6.11 24.69
CA ALA A 144 0.02 5.33 25.90
C ALA A 144 -1.29 4.52 25.78
N LEU A 145 -2.16 4.86 24.81
CA LEU A 145 -3.46 4.22 24.64
C LEU A 145 -3.36 2.82 24.04
N HIS A 146 -4.35 1.98 24.35
CA HIS A 146 -4.58 0.69 23.71
C HIS A 146 -5.43 0.86 22.44
N PRO A 147 -5.40 -0.11 21.50
CA PRO A 147 -6.12 -0.01 20.22
C PRO A 147 -7.63 0.23 20.31
N ASP A 148 -8.28 -0.25 21.36
CA ASP A 148 -9.71 -0.04 21.63
C ASP A 148 -10.04 1.40 22.05
N GLN A 149 -9.07 2.14 22.57
CA GLN A 149 -9.18 3.55 22.97
C GLN A 149 -8.86 4.52 21.83
N LEU A 150 -8.35 4.01 20.70
CA LEU A 150 -7.98 4.80 19.54
C LEU A 150 -9.13 4.94 18.54
N SER A 151 -9.26 6.11 17.89
CA SER A 151 -10.12 6.26 16.73
C SER A 151 -9.62 5.41 15.55
N GLY A 152 -10.46 5.17 14.52
CA GLY A 152 -10.07 4.46 13.31
C GLY A 152 -8.84 5.06 12.63
N GLY A 153 -8.83 6.38 12.46
CA GLY A 153 -7.70 7.10 11.89
C GLY A 153 -6.43 7.05 12.76
N GLN A 154 -6.59 7.06 14.08
CA GLN A 154 -5.46 6.89 14.99
C GLN A 154 -4.88 5.47 14.90
N ARG A 155 -5.71 4.43 14.88
CA ARG A 155 -5.24 3.04 14.66
C ARG A 155 -4.45 2.91 13.37
N GLN A 156 -4.94 3.52 12.29
CA GLN A 156 -4.27 3.48 10.99
C GLN A 156 -2.90 4.17 11.04
N ARG A 157 -2.80 5.35 11.67
CA ARG A 157 -1.53 6.05 11.85
C ARG A 157 -0.54 5.26 12.73
N VAL A 158 -0.99 4.61 13.79
CA VAL A 158 -0.14 3.70 14.59
C VAL A 158 0.35 2.52 13.73
N GLY A 159 -0.51 1.94 12.89
CA GLY A 159 -0.13 0.91 11.92
C GLY A 159 0.95 1.38 10.94
N LEU A 160 0.84 2.63 10.47
CA LEU A 160 1.85 3.25 9.61
C LEU A 160 3.17 3.49 10.35
N MET A 161 3.13 4.03 11.58
CA MET A 161 4.34 4.18 12.41
C MET A 161 5.05 2.83 12.60
N ARG A 162 4.30 1.77 12.90
CA ARG A 162 4.84 0.41 13.03
C ARG A 162 5.52 -0.06 11.74
N ALA A 163 4.89 0.16 10.61
CA ALA A 163 5.44 -0.20 9.31
C ALA A 163 6.72 0.59 8.97
N LEU A 164 6.81 1.84 9.42
CA LEU A 164 7.95 2.73 9.20
C LEU A 164 9.07 2.59 10.23
N MET A 165 8.85 1.86 11.32
CA MET A 165 9.80 1.79 12.46
C MET A 165 11.20 1.39 12.06
N LEU A 166 11.34 0.42 11.17
CA LEU A 166 12.63 -0.08 10.68
C LEU A 166 13.18 0.68 9.47
N ASP A 167 12.55 1.79 9.09
CA ASP A 167 12.90 2.61 7.92
C ASP A 167 12.98 1.82 6.59
N PRO A 168 11.98 1.00 6.26
CA PRO A 168 12.04 0.16 5.07
C PRO A 168 12.00 0.98 3.78
N PRO A 169 12.66 0.55 2.68
CA PRO A 169 12.58 1.21 1.37
C PRO A 169 11.26 0.96 0.65
N LEU A 170 10.50 -0.08 1.05
CA LEU A 170 9.23 -0.46 0.46
C LEU A 170 8.11 -0.46 1.50
N LEU A 171 7.00 0.19 1.19
CA LEU A 171 5.77 0.16 1.97
C LEU A 171 4.65 -0.53 1.19
N LEU A 172 3.98 -1.47 1.81
CA LEU A 172 2.78 -2.14 1.30
C LEU A 172 1.60 -1.78 2.19
N LEU A 173 0.53 -1.26 1.61
CA LEU A 173 -0.68 -0.87 2.34
C LEU A 173 -1.89 -1.62 1.77
N ASP A 174 -2.55 -2.42 2.59
CA ASP A 174 -3.73 -3.19 2.20
C ASP A 174 -4.99 -2.47 2.67
N GLU A 175 -5.73 -1.86 1.74
CA GLU A 175 -6.94 -1.07 1.96
C GLU A 175 -6.82 -0.07 3.14
N PRO A 176 -5.83 0.85 3.10
CA PRO A 176 -5.48 1.69 4.25
C PRO A 176 -6.60 2.64 4.69
N LEU A 177 -7.62 2.87 3.87
CA LEU A 177 -8.70 3.82 4.14
C LEU A 177 -10.09 3.15 4.11
N GLY A 178 -10.16 1.83 3.92
CA GLY A 178 -11.40 1.12 3.60
C GLY A 178 -12.50 1.15 4.66
N SER A 179 -12.14 1.23 5.95
CA SER A 179 -13.08 1.16 7.08
C SER A 179 -13.35 2.50 7.76
N LEU A 180 -12.96 3.62 7.12
CA LEU A 180 -13.10 4.95 7.70
C LEU A 180 -14.33 5.68 7.15
N ASP A 181 -14.93 6.53 7.98
CA ASP A 181 -15.97 7.45 7.53
C ASP A 181 -15.41 8.47 6.50
N PRO A 182 -16.25 9.08 5.65
CA PRO A 182 -15.80 9.90 4.53
C PRO A 182 -14.94 11.12 4.94
N LEU A 183 -15.23 11.76 6.08
CA LEU A 183 -14.49 12.94 6.52
C LEU A 183 -13.10 12.54 7.02
N VAL A 184 -13.03 11.55 7.91
CA VAL A 184 -11.74 11.00 8.41
C VAL A 184 -10.91 10.43 7.27
N ARG A 185 -11.55 9.80 6.27
CA ARG A 185 -10.88 9.28 5.07
C ARG A 185 -10.22 10.40 4.28
N SER A 186 -10.92 11.50 4.00
CA SER A 186 -10.40 12.65 3.26
C SER A 186 -9.18 13.25 3.97
N ASP A 187 -9.29 13.49 5.27
CA ASP A 187 -8.18 14.05 6.07
C ASP A 187 -6.96 13.12 6.05
N LEU A 188 -7.19 11.82 6.24
CA LEU A 188 -6.11 10.83 6.26
C LEU A 188 -5.47 10.65 4.87
N GLN A 189 -6.23 10.78 3.78
CA GLN A 189 -5.67 10.78 2.42
C GLN A 189 -4.61 11.87 2.24
N HIS A 190 -4.91 13.11 2.63
CA HIS A 190 -3.97 14.22 2.52
C HIS A 190 -2.75 13.99 3.41
N GLN A 191 -2.96 13.58 4.67
CA GLN A 191 -1.86 13.27 5.60
C GLN A 191 -0.94 12.16 5.06
N LEU A 192 -1.50 11.06 4.53
CA LEU A 192 -0.69 9.99 3.94
C LEU A 192 0.13 10.47 2.74
N LYS A 193 -0.45 11.32 1.88
CA LYS A 193 0.26 11.89 0.75
C LYS A 193 1.42 12.77 1.19
N ASP A 194 1.19 13.60 2.21
CA ASP A 194 2.23 14.46 2.80
C ASP A 194 3.34 13.64 3.46
N ILE A 195 3.00 12.48 4.03
CA ILE A 195 3.97 11.53 4.60
C ILE A 195 4.78 10.84 3.49
N PHE A 196 4.13 10.37 2.42
CA PHE A 196 4.83 9.58 1.37
C PHE A 196 5.73 10.45 0.49
N THR A 197 5.35 11.70 0.23
CA THR A 197 6.09 12.59 -0.68
C THR A 197 7.54 12.85 -0.24
N PRO A 198 7.84 13.24 1.02
CA PRO A 198 9.22 13.47 1.46
C PRO A 198 10.01 12.19 1.71
N LEU A 199 9.35 11.05 1.97
CA LEU A 199 10.04 9.81 2.33
C LEU A 199 10.80 9.16 1.16
N ALA A 200 10.51 9.57 -0.10
CA ALA A 200 11.12 9.02 -1.31
C ALA A 200 11.12 7.48 -1.39
N LYS A 201 10.17 6.83 -0.69
CA LYS A 201 10.02 5.37 -0.63
C LYS A 201 9.16 4.85 -1.77
N THR A 202 9.33 3.58 -2.08
CA THR A 202 8.39 2.88 -2.95
C THR A 202 7.16 2.51 -2.13
N VAL A 203 5.98 2.86 -2.62
CA VAL A 203 4.71 2.56 -1.95
C VAL A 203 3.82 1.75 -2.88
N VAL A 204 3.25 0.66 -2.39
CA VAL A 204 2.20 -0.11 -3.09
C VAL A 204 0.94 -0.06 -2.24
N ILE A 205 -0.12 0.53 -2.79
CA ILE A 205 -1.42 0.65 -2.14
C ILE A 205 -2.40 -0.29 -2.84
N VAL A 206 -3.06 -1.13 -2.07
CA VAL A 206 -4.22 -1.91 -2.53
C VAL A 206 -5.47 -1.16 -2.16
N THR A 207 -6.35 -0.96 -3.12
CA THR A 207 -7.67 -0.36 -2.90
C THR A 207 -8.69 -0.86 -3.93
N HIS A 208 -9.95 -0.70 -3.63
CA HIS A 208 -11.05 -0.85 -4.58
C HIS A 208 -11.64 0.51 -5.00
N ASP A 209 -11.18 1.61 -4.40
CA ASP A 209 -11.64 2.97 -4.64
C ASP A 209 -10.81 3.66 -5.72
N ILE A 210 -11.50 4.14 -6.77
CA ILE A 210 -10.84 4.81 -7.90
C ILE A 210 -10.36 6.22 -7.53
N GLY A 211 -11.02 6.89 -6.59
CA GLY A 211 -10.61 8.18 -6.08
C GLY A 211 -9.27 8.09 -5.37
N GLU A 212 -9.09 7.06 -4.51
CA GLU A 212 -7.81 6.77 -3.88
C GLU A 212 -6.73 6.46 -4.92
N ALA A 213 -7.07 5.62 -5.92
CA ALA A 213 -6.13 5.27 -6.98
C ALA A 213 -5.68 6.50 -7.79
N ALA A 214 -6.59 7.40 -8.12
CA ALA A 214 -6.29 8.65 -8.82
C ALA A 214 -5.49 9.63 -7.96
N PHE A 215 -5.76 9.67 -6.65
CA PHE A 215 -5.13 10.60 -5.72
C PHE A 215 -3.67 10.23 -5.39
N PHE A 216 -3.39 8.93 -5.17
CA PHE A 216 -2.07 8.45 -4.75
C PHE A 216 -1.20 7.96 -5.90
N GLY A 217 -1.81 7.36 -6.93
CA GLY A 217 -1.11 6.51 -7.89
C GLY A 217 -0.32 7.29 -8.95
N HIS A 218 1.01 7.13 -8.96
CA HIS A 218 1.81 7.43 -10.15
C HIS A 218 1.52 6.41 -11.25
N THR A 219 1.28 5.15 -10.86
CA THR A 219 0.89 4.06 -11.75
C THR A 219 -0.23 3.26 -11.09
N ILE A 220 -1.27 2.95 -11.85
CA ILE A 220 -2.40 2.13 -11.43
C ILE A 220 -2.36 0.83 -12.21
N THR A 221 -2.47 -0.29 -11.50
CA THR A 221 -2.58 -1.63 -12.06
C THR A 221 -3.97 -2.17 -11.74
N LEU A 222 -4.87 -2.21 -12.73
CA LEU A 222 -6.22 -2.72 -12.57
C LEU A 222 -6.23 -4.24 -12.72
N MET A 223 -6.78 -4.91 -11.71
CA MET A 223 -6.88 -6.37 -11.65
C MET A 223 -8.33 -6.86 -11.62
N THR A 224 -8.59 -7.97 -12.26
CA THR A 224 -9.84 -8.74 -12.15
C THR A 224 -9.57 -10.23 -12.34
N LYS A 225 -10.24 -11.08 -11.56
CA LYS A 225 -10.14 -12.55 -11.65
C LYS A 225 -8.70 -13.06 -11.71
N GLY A 226 -7.83 -12.51 -10.86
CA GLY A 226 -6.42 -12.91 -10.76
C GLY A 226 -5.51 -12.42 -11.90
N ARG A 227 -5.99 -11.61 -12.83
CA ARG A 227 -5.22 -11.10 -13.98
C ARG A 227 -5.11 -9.58 -13.96
N ILE A 228 -4.04 -9.04 -14.54
CA ILE A 228 -3.91 -7.61 -14.84
C ILE A 228 -4.66 -7.33 -16.13
N VAL A 229 -5.59 -6.37 -16.09
CA VAL A 229 -6.36 -5.93 -17.27
C VAL A 229 -5.71 -4.73 -17.94
N GLN A 230 -5.25 -3.77 -17.14
CA GLN A 230 -4.57 -2.59 -17.64
C GLN A 230 -3.62 -2.04 -16.58
N ARG A 231 -2.49 -1.49 -17.04
CA ARG A 231 -1.54 -0.75 -16.22
C ARG A 231 -1.23 0.57 -16.91
N GLY A 232 -1.21 1.66 -16.14
CA GLY A 232 -0.91 2.99 -16.65
C GLY A 232 -1.18 4.07 -15.61
N THR A 233 -1.12 5.33 -16.01
CA THR A 233 -1.59 6.46 -15.19
C THR A 233 -3.12 6.47 -15.12
N PHE A 234 -3.71 7.24 -14.21
CA PHE A 234 -5.17 7.46 -14.20
C PHE A 234 -5.68 8.00 -15.54
N ALA A 235 -4.92 8.90 -16.16
CA ALA A 235 -5.25 9.43 -17.49
C ALA A 235 -5.26 8.34 -18.58
N ASP A 236 -4.34 7.37 -18.52
CA ASP A 236 -4.31 6.23 -19.46
C ASP A 236 -5.56 5.35 -19.31
N LEU A 237 -5.92 4.99 -18.06
CA LEU A 237 -7.11 4.19 -17.79
C LEU A 237 -8.40 4.91 -18.24
N SER A 238 -8.47 6.21 -17.97
CA SER A 238 -9.68 7.02 -18.23
C SER A 238 -9.86 7.37 -19.72
N ARG A 239 -8.78 7.73 -20.42
CA ARG A 239 -8.84 8.22 -21.82
C ARG A 239 -8.62 7.12 -22.86
N ARG A 240 -7.92 6.04 -22.48
CA ARG A 240 -7.55 4.92 -23.36
C ARG A 240 -7.78 3.59 -22.66
N PRO A 241 -9.04 3.27 -22.27
CA PRO A 241 -9.36 2.01 -21.62
C PRO A 241 -9.03 0.84 -22.53
N ALA A 242 -8.36 -0.18 -21.99
CA ALA A 242 -7.94 -1.38 -22.75
C ALA A 242 -9.09 -2.31 -23.09
N SER A 243 -10.26 -2.15 -22.44
CA SER A 243 -11.46 -2.96 -22.69
C SER A 243 -12.71 -2.29 -22.13
N ASP A 244 -13.88 -2.78 -22.56
CA ASP A 244 -15.18 -2.35 -22.02
C ASP A 244 -15.29 -2.56 -20.51
N PHE A 245 -14.62 -3.59 -19.98
CA PHE A 245 -14.56 -3.83 -18.54
C PHE A 245 -13.91 -2.63 -17.80
N VAL A 246 -12.80 -2.09 -18.32
CA VAL A 246 -12.15 -0.91 -17.72
C VAL A 246 -13.11 0.27 -17.70
N THR A 247 -13.78 0.54 -18.82
CA THR A 247 -14.77 1.62 -18.94
C THR A 247 -15.91 1.42 -17.95
N ALA A 248 -16.47 0.22 -17.87
CA ALA A 248 -17.56 -0.10 -16.96
C ALA A 248 -17.14 0.02 -15.49
N PHE A 249 -15.93 -0.48 -15.13
CA PHE A 249 -15.39 -0.38 -13.79
C PHE A 249 -15.21 1.08 -13.33
N LEU A 250 -14.66 1.93 -14.20
CA LEU A 250 -14.48 3.35 -13.93
C LEU A 250 -15.82 4.10 -13.79
N ASN A 251 -16.79 3.76 -14.61
CA ASN A 251 -18.10 4.42 -14.59
C ASN A 251 -18.94 3.98 -13.38
N ALA A 252 -18.83 2.73 -12.94
CA ALA A 252 -19.57 2.22 -11.78
C ALA A 252 -19.23 2.94 -10.45
N GLN A 253 -18.07 3.59 -10.38
CA GLN A 253 -17.63 4.33 -9.19
C GLN A 253 -17.85 5.86 -9.31
N LYS A 254 -18.39 6.34 -10.42
CA LYS A 254 -18.79 7.73 -10.58
C LYS A 254 -20.18 7.95 -9.98
N PRO A 255 -20.45 9.13 -9.39
CA PRO A 255 -21.81 9.48 -9.02
C PRO A 255 -22.77 9.35 -10.22
N PRO A 256 -24.01 8.91 -10.01
CA PRO A 256 -25.04 8.89 -11.04
C PRO A 256 -25.13 10.25 -11.76
N PRO A 257 -25.48 10.28 -13.07
CA PRO A 257 -25.57 11.53 -13.86
C PRO A 257 -26.41 12.60 -13.18
N ASP A 258 -27.56 12.21 -12.63
CA ASP A 258 -28.52 13.11 -11.96
C ASP A 258 -27.94 13.78 -10.70
N MET A 259 -27.00 13.11 -10.00
CA MET A 259 -26.31 13.70 -8.84
C MET A 259 -25.16 14.64 -9.26
N ARG A 260 -24.61 14.51 -10.47
CA ARG A 260 -23.53 15.40 -10.93
C ARG A 260 -24.02 16.81 -11.19
N GLU A 261 -25.24 16.93 -11.71
CA GLU A 261 -25.90 18.23 -11.96
C GLU A 261 -26.25 18.96 -10.65
N LEU A 262 -26.49 18.21 -9.56
CA LEU A 262 -26.78 18.78 -8.25
C LEU A 262 -25.53 19.20 -7.46
N LEU A 263 -24.34 18.70 -7.84
CA LEU A 263 -23.06 18.97 -7.17
C LEU A 263 -22.16 19.94 -7.94
N SER A 264 -22.59 20.42 -9.11
CA SER A 264 -21.92 21.42 -9.93
C SER A 264 -22.48 22.82 -9.67
#